data_4f1725a8246d55affe5dea2783d043e8
#
_entry.id   4f1725a8246d55affe5dea2783d043e8
#
_cell.length_a   1.000
_cell.length_b   1.000
_cell.length_c   1.000
_cell.angle_alpha   90.00
_cell.angle_beta   90.00
_cell.angle_gamma   90.00
#
_symmetry.space_group_name_H-M   'P 1'
#
loop_
_entity.id
_entity.type
_entity.pdbx_description
1 polymer ?
#
loop_
_entity_poly.entity_id
_entity_poly.type
_entity_poly.pdbx_seq_one_letter_code
_entity_poly.pdbx_strand_id
1 'polypeptide(L)'
;MTKVHFRIAERRDAGQLNIALAALSADIGDEHRATGADLVEAGWGGQPVFRAQLAEAEGALVGAVLYSPVYSTARGCVVVYVADLWIAATQRGSGLGRKMLREVMRDAAQMWNARWMKLTVYDTSPAARRFYDRLGFQPAHGSTEMYLDEAGCAALGGDA
;
A
#
# COMPACT_ATOMS: atom_id res chain seq x y z
N MET A 1 5.96 18.41 -20.28
CA MET A 1 5.89 17.68 -19.00
C MET A 1 4.44 17.29 -18.73
N THR A 2 4.20 16.04 -18.58
CA THR A 2 2.87 15.53 -18.28
C THR A 2 2.49 15.87 -16.83
N LYS A 3 1.36 16.55 -16.67
CA LYS A 3 0.83 16.87 -15.35
C LYS A 3 0.23 15.61 -14.73
N VAL A 4 0.69 15.25 -13.53
CA VAL A 4 0.12 14.15 -12.75
C VAL A 4 -0.90 14.71 -11.76
N HIS A 5 -2.06 14.09 -11.73
CA HIS A 5 -3.14 14.40 -10.80
C HIS A 5 -3.24 13.31 -9.73
N PHE A 6 -3.27 13.72 -8.47
CA PHE A 6 -3.41 12.81 -7.32
C PHE A 6 -4.81 12.92 -6.74
N ARG A 7 -5.41 11.79 -6.40
CA ARG A 7 -6.71 11.75 -5.74
C ARG A 7 -6.90 10.47 -4.94
N ILE A 8 -7.84 10.51 -4.01
CA ILE A 8 -8.27 9.32 -3.28
C ILE A 8 -9.12 8.45 -4.21
N ALA A 9 -8.89 7.14 -4.15
CA ALA A 9 -9.71 6.18 -4.89
C ALA A 9 -11.12 6.13 -4.34
N GLU A 10 -12.09 6.06 -5.25
CA GLU A 10 -13.50 5.87 -4.96
C GLU A 10 -13.93 4.43 -5.30
N ARG A 11 -15.09 4.02 -4.85
CA ARG A 11 -15.64 2.69 -5.12
C ARG A 11 -15.58 2.30 -6.61
N ARG A 12 -15.87 3.25 -7.50
CA ARG A 12 -15.82 3.04 -8.97
C ARG A 12 -14.43 2.72 -9.51
N ASP A 13 -13.38 3.01 -8.73
CA ASP A 13 -11.99 2.78 -9.14
C ASP A 13 -11.49 1.37 -8.81
N ALA A 14 -12.29 0.56 -8.10
CA ALA A 14 -11.86 -0.75 -7.60
C ALA A 14 -11.33 -1.67 -8.71
N GLY A 15 -11.95 -1.67 -9.89
CA GLY A 15 -11.49 -2.47 -11.03
C GLY A 15 -10.11 -2.07 -11.53
N GLN A 16 -9.88 -0.77 -11.74
CA GLN A 16 -8.58 -0.25 -12.16
C GLN A 16 -7.51 -0.43 -11.08
N LEU A 17 -7.88 -0.21 -9.83
CA LEU A 17 -7.00 -0.45 -8.69
C LEU A 17 -6.56 -1.91 -8.65
N ASN A 18 -7.50 -2.85 -8.80
CA ASN A 18 -7.16 -4.26 -8.82
C ASN A 18 -6.20 -4.64 -9.95
N ILE A 19 -6.39 -4.08 -11.14
CA ILE A 19 -5.47 -4.29 -12.28
C ILE A 19 -4.06 -3.78 -11.94
N ALA A 20 -3.95 -2.60 -11.34
CA ALA A 20 -2.66 -2.03 -10.92
C ALA A 20 -1.97 -2.89 -9.86
N LEU A 21 -2.71 -3.38 -8.87
CA LEU A 21 -2.18 -4.24 -7.81
C LEU A 21 -1.79 -5.62 -8.34
N ALA A 22 -2.52 -6.16 -9.31
CA ALA A 22 -2.14 -7.40 -9.99
C ALA A 22 -0.84 -7.22 -10.79
N ALA A 23 -0.66 -6.07 -11.45
CA ALA A 23 0.58 -5.74 -12.15
C ALA A 23 1.77 -5.64 -11.18
N LEU A 24 1.57 -5.03 -10.01
CA LEU A 24 2.60 -5.00 -8.97
C LEU A 24 2.97 -6.41 -8.51
N SER A 25 1.99 -7.26 -8.22
CA SER A 25 2.24 -8.64 -7.80
C SER A 25 3.05 -9.41 -8.85
N ALA A 26 2.71 -9.27 -10.12
CA ALA A 26 3.46 -9.87 -11.22
C ALA A 26 4.92 -9.38 -11.25
N ASP A 27 5.15 -8.08 -11.04
CA ASP A 27 6.49 -7.47 -11.06
C ASP A 27 7.37 -7.98 -9.91
N ILE A 28 6.80 -8.26 -8.75
CA ILE A 28 7.56 -8.71 -7.56
C ILE A 28 7.51 -10.23 -7.35
N GLY A 29 6.87 -10.97 -8.24
CA GLY A 29 6.77 -12.43 -8.16
C GLY A 29 5.80 -12.91 -7.07
N ASP A 30 4.81 -12.12 -6.74
CA ASP A 30 3.82 -12.42 -5.72
C ASP A 30 2.54 -13.00 -6.35
N GLU A 31 1.75 -13.71 -5.54
CA GLU A 31 0.43 -14.18 -5.94
C GLU A 31 -0.61 -13.08 -5.76
N HIS A 32 -1.52 -12.93 -6.74
CA HIS A 32 -2.62 -11.99 -6.65
C HIS A 32 -3.96 -12.73 -6.66
N ARG A 33 -4.63 -12.77 -5.51
CA ARG A 33 -5.92 -13.47 -5.34
C ARG A 33 -7.11 -12.54 -5.32
N ALA A 34 -6.92 -11.27 -4.96
CA ALA A 34 -8.01 -10.32 -4.83
C ALA A 34 -8.68 -10.03 -6.18
N THR A 35 -10.00 -9.91 -6.14
CA THR A 35 -10.82 -9.46 -7.27
C THR A 35 -11.26 -8.01 -7.06
N GLY A 36 -11.81 -7.37 -8.11
CA GLY A 36 -12.40 -6.06 -7.97
C GLY A 36 -13.54 -6.02 -6.95
N ALA A 37 -14.34 -7.09 -6.88
CA ALA A 37 -15.43 -7.22 -5.89
C ALA A 37 -14.90 -7.30 -4.46
N ASP A 38 -13.80 -8.02 -4.24
CA ASP A 38 -13.15 -8.08 -2.93
C ASP A 38 -12.66 -6.70 -2.49
N LEU A 39 -12.10 -5.93 -3.40
CA LEU A 39 -11.66 -4.56 -3.10
C LEU A 39 -12.83 -3.63 -2.77
N VAL A 40 -13.96 -3.77 -3.47
CA VAL A 40 -15.17 -3.00 -3.18
C VAL A 40 -15.62 -3.23 -1.74
N GLU A 41 -15.72 -4.48 -1.32
CA GLU A 41 -16.13 -4.82 0.03
C GLU A 41 -15.11 -4.34 1.07
N ALA A 42 -13.82 -4.62 0.85
CA ALA A 42 -12.76 -4.28 1.81
C ALA A 42 -12.49 -2.78 1.93
N GLY A 43 -12.62 -2.03 0.84
CA GLY A 43 -12.31 -0.59 0.83
C GLY A 43 -13.51 0.32 0.97
N TRP A 44 -14.70 -0.12 0.55
CA TRP A 44 -15.90 0.70 0.50
C TRP A 44 -17.16 0.02 1.05
N GLY A 45 -17.00 -1.11 1.71
CA GLY A 45 -18.07 -1.81 2.43
C GLY A 45 -18.41 -1.14 3.76
N GLY A 46 -19.14 -1.85 4.62
CA GLY A 46 -19.60 -1.32 5.90
C GLY A 46 -18.50 -1.01 6.92
N GLN A 47 -17.35 -1.71 6.81
CA GLN A 47 -16.18 -1.51 7.66
C GLN A 47 -14.91 -1.51 6.81
N PRO A 48 -14.58 -0.37 6.19
CA PRO A 48 -13.40 -0.29 5.33
C PRO A 48 -12.11 -0.60 6.08
N VAL A 49 -11.24 -1.41 5.46
CA VAL A 49 -9.95 -1.81 6.06
C VAL A 49 -8.75 -1.17 5.36
N PHE A 50 -8.95 -0.47 4.25
CA PHE A 50 -7.91 0.29 3.58
C PHE A 50 -8.44 1.57 2.93
N ARG A 51 -7.52 2.44 2.60
CA ARG A 51 -7.70 3.55 1.66
C ARG A 51 -6.71 3.39 0.52
N ALA A 52 -6.96 4.04 -0.60
CA ALA A 52 -6.03 4.03 -1.72
C ALA A 52 -5.86 5.42 -2.31
N GLN A 53 -4.63 5.74 -2.69
CA GLN A 53 -4.26 6.97 -3.41
C GLN A 53 -3.97 6.61 -4.87
N LEU A 54 -4.48 7.39 -5.79
CA LEU A 54 -4.27 7.21 -7.22
C LEU A 54 -3.51 8.38 -7.82
N ALA A 55 -2.69 8.08 -8.81
CA ALA A 55 -2.04 9.07 -9.66
C ALA A 55 -2.44 8.84 -11.10
N GLU A 56 -2.93 9.88 -11.76
CA GLU A 56 -3.41 9.85 -13.13
C GLU A 56 -2.62 10.83 -13.99
N ALA A 57 -2.29 10.43 -15.20
CA ALA A 57 -1.65 11.27 -16.21
C ALA A 57 -2.30 11.01 -17.57
N GLU A 58 -2.72 12.06 -18.26
CA GLU A 58 -3.38 11.98 -19.58
C GLU A 58 -4.56 10.98 -19.62
N GLY A 59 -5.33 10.94 -18.52
CA GLY A 59 -6.49 10.06 -18.42
C GLY A 59 -6.17 8.59 -18.10
N ALA A 60 -4.90 8.25 -17.87
CA ALA A 60 -4.46 6.90 -17.52
C ALA A 60 -3.98 6.83 -16.08
N LEU A 61 -4.23 5.69 -15.42
CA LEU A 61 -3.69 5.41 -14.10
C LEU A 61 -2.19 5.12 -14.23
N VAL A 62 -1.35 5.88 -13.53
CA VAL A 62 0.10 5.76 -13.58
C VAL A 62 0.72 5.41 -12.22
N GLY A 63 -0.06 5.46 -11.16
CA GLY A 63 0.37 5.06 -9.82
C GLY A 63 -0.80 4.75 -8.91
N ALA A 64 -0.59 3.83 -7.98
CA ALA A 64 -1.57 3.46 -6.96
C ALA A 64 -0.86 3.06 -5.67
N VAL A 65 -1.42 3.46 -4.54
CA VAL A 65 -0.95 3.05 -3.20
C VAL A 65 -2.14 2.59 -2.40
N LEU A 66 -2.05 1.40 -1.82
CA LEU A 66 -3.02 0.88 -0.87
C LEU A 66 -2.42 0.92 0.52
N TYR A 67 -3.14 1.48 1.50
CA TYR A 67 -2.62 1.70 2.84
C TYR A 67 -3.72 1.61 3.91
N SER A 68 -3.29 1.29 5.13
CA SER A 68 -4.18 1.06 6.26
C SER A 68 -3.59 1.63 7.55
N PRO A 69 -4.42 1.99 8.54
CA PRO A 69 -3.93 2.45 9.83
C PRO A 69 -3.54 1.26 10.73
N VAL A 70 -2.46 1.43 11.48
CA VAL A 70 -2.07 0.53 12.58
C VAL A 70 -1.77 1.39 13.79
N TYR A 71 -2.45 1.16 14.91
CA TYR A 71 -2.16 1.91 16.12
C TYR A 71 -0.93 1.35 16.84
N SER A 72 -0.01 2.21 17.21
CA SER A 72 1.19 1.85 17.97
C SER A 72 1.13 2.45 19.38
N THR A 73 1.00 1.61 20.36
CA THR A 73 1.03 2.05 21.77
C THR A 73 2.41 2.58 22.16
N ALA A 74 3.48 1.98 21.60
CA ALA A 74 4.85 2.43 21.85
C ALA A 74 5.12 3.84 21.29
N ARG A 75 4.46 4.22 20.19
CA ARG A 75 4.60 5.54 19.57
C ARG A 75 3.48 6.51 19.96
N GLY A 76 2.43 6.01 20.58
CA GLY A 76 1.28 6.81 21.00
C GLY A 76 0.52 7.44 19.82
N CYS A 77 0.53 6.80 18.66
CA CYS A 77 -0.14 7.31 17.46
C CYS A 77 -0.41 6.20 16.43
N VAL A 78 -1.17 6.57 15.40
CA VAL A 78 -1.34 5.72 14.22
C VAL A 78 -0.06 5.76 13.39
N VAL A 79 0.37 4.57 12.97
CA VAL A 79 1.37 4.34 11.93
C VAL A 79 0.63 3.96 10.66
N VAL A 80 0.80 4.68 9.56
CA VAL A 80 0.22 4.24 8.30
C VAL A 80 1.06 3.11 7.72
N TYR A 81 0.41 1.98 7.44
CA TYR A 81 1.03 0.84 6.79
C TYR A 81 0.76 0.89 5.28
N VAL A 82 1.81 1.00 4.49
CA VAL A 82 1.73 0.95 3.04
C VAL A 82 1.86 -0.51 2.62
N ALA A 83 0.72 -1.11 2.23
CA ALA A 83 0.68 -2.50 1.81
C ALA A 83 1.22 -2.68 0.40
N ASP A 84 0.83 -1.78 -0.51
CA ASP A 84 1.19 -1.86 -1.93
C ASP A 84 1.48 -0.47 -2.48
N LEU A 85 2.56 -0.35 -3.23
CA LEU A 85 2.92 0.83 -4.02
C LEU A 85 3.24 0.39 -5.44
N TRP A 86 2.40 0.79 -6.39
CA TRP A 86 2.60 0.51 -7.82
C TRP A 86 2.86 1.80 -8.58
N ILE A 87 3.88 1.79 -9.43
CA ILE A 87 4.18 2.87 -10.37
C ILE A 87 4.30 2.25 -11.76
N ALA A 88 3.56 2.82 -12.72
CA ALA A 88 3.65 2.40 -14.11
C ALA A 88 5.09 2.48 -14.62
N ALA A 89 5.51 1.51 -15.44
CA ALA A 89 6.87 1.43 -15.93
C ALA A 89 7.34 2.73 -16.62
N THR A 90 6.44 3.40 -17.34
CA THR A 90 6.70 4.67 -18.03
C THR A 90 6.98 5.85 -17.08
N GLN A 91 6.61 5.73 -15.80
CA GLN A 91 6.75 6.78 -14.79
C GLN A 91 7.82 6.46 -13.74
N ARG A 92 8.49 5.32 -13.84
CA ARG A 92 9.57 4.95 -12.91
C ARG A 92 10.76 5.89 -13.10
N GLY A 93 11.41 6.23 -11.99
CA GLY A 93 12.53 7.17 -12.00
C GLY A 93 12.15 8.64 -12.13
N SER A 94 10.85 8.98 -12.21
CA SER A 94 10.36 10.37 -12.34
C SER A 94 10.12 11.08 -10.99
N GLY A 95 10.33 10.39 -9.88
CA GLY A 95 10.00 10.91 -8.55
C GLY A 95 8.52 10.71 -8.16
N LEU A 96 7.74 10.00 -8.98
CA LEU A 96 6.32 9.77 -8.73
C LEU A 96 6.09 9.00 -7.43
N GLY A 97 6.88 7.96 -7.16
CA GLY A 97 6.76 7.17 -5.92
C GLY A 97 6.86 8.02 -4.66
N ARG A 98 7.83 8.93 -4.60
CA ARG A 98 7.96 9.88 -3.49
C ARG A 98 6.73 10.77 -3.34
N LYS A 99 6.22 11.30 -4.45
CA LYS A 99 5.02 12.13 -4.44
C LYS A 99 3.80 11.36 -3.96
N MET A 100 3.65 10.11 -4.39
CA MET A 100 2.57 9.23 -3.93
C MET A 100 2.62 9.01 -2.41
N LEU A 101 3.79 8.68 -1.87
CA LEU A 101 3.93 8.49 -0.42
C LEU A 101 3.67 9.77 0.38
N ARG A 102 4.00 10.93 -0.18
CA ARG A 102 3.65 12.21 0.42
C ARG A 102 2.13 12.41 0.51
N GLU A 103 1.40 12.08 -0.56
CA GLU A 103 -0.06 12.19 -0.57
C GLU A 103 -0.69 11.18 0.40
N VAL A 104 -0.14 9.96 0.49
CA VAL A 104 -0.55 8.98 1.51
C VAL A 104 -0.38 9.55 2.92
N MET A 105 0.77 10.15 3.22
CA MET A 105 1.03 10.70 4.55
C MET A 105 0.10 11.86 4.89
N ARG A 106 -0.22 12.73 3.89
CA ARG A 106 -1.21 13.80 4.07
C ARG A 106 -2.57 13.25 4.43
N ASP A 107 -3.07 12.28 3.65
CA ASP A 107 -4.37 11.68 3.88
C ASP A 107 -4.42 10.96 5.24
N ALA A 108 -3.41 10.16 5.54
CA ALA A 108 -3.32 9.42 6.80
C ALA A 108 -3.25 10.36 8.02
N ALA A 109 -2.54 11.47 7.91
CA ALA A 109 -2.50 12.49 8.97
C ALA A 109 -3.87 13.12 9.17
N GLN A 110 -4.59 13.43 8.09
CA GLN A 110 -5.93 14.01 8.15
C GLN A 110 -6.97 13.03 8.69
N MET A 111 -6.92 11.79 8.22
CA MET A 111 -7.93 10.77 8.56
C MET A 111 -7.72 10.16 9.94
N TRP A 112 -6.47 9.92 10.33
CA TRP A 112 -6.13 9.13 11.51
C TRP A 112 -5.13 9.80 12.44
N ASN A 113 -4.75 11.03 12.15
CA ASN A 113 -3.66 11.72 12.86
C ASN A 113 -2.38 10.86 12.87
N ALA A 114 -2.12 10.15 11.77
CA ALA A 114 -0.93 9.32 11.62
C ALA A 114 0.33 10.20 11.61
N ARG A 115 1.39 9.73 12.26
CA ARG A 115 2.67 10.45 12.35
C ARG A 115 3.86 9.61 11.90
N TRP A 116 3.65 8.32 11.66
CA TRP A 116 4.65 7.38 11.22
C TRP A 116 4.14 6.60 10.00
N MET A 117 5.09 6.11 9.23
CA MET A 117 4.81 5.24 8.08
C MET A 117 5.70 4.00 8.17
N LYS A 118 5.14 2.84 7.83
CA LYS A 118 5.90 1.60 7.72
C LYS A 118 5.48 0.82 6.48
N LEU A 119 6.37 -0.03 6.01
CA LEU A 119 6.16 -0.94 4.90
C LEU A 119 7.12 -2.13 4.99
N THR A 120 6.87 -3.14 4.19
CA THR A 120 7.74 -4.29 4.04
C THR A 120 8.34 -4.27 2.62
N VAL A 121 9.63 -4.55 2.51
CA VAL A 121 10.34 -4.69 1.23
C VAL A 121 10.90 -6.11 1.15
N TYR A 122 10.62 -6.80 0.04
CA TYR A 122 11.19 -8.13 -0.18
C TYR A 122 12.69 -8.05 -0.44
N ASP A 123 13.43 -9.03 0.09
CA ASP A 123 14.88 -9.16 -0.14
C ASP A 123 15.23 -9.32 -1.62
N THR A 124 14.28 -9.85 -2.41
CA THR A 124 14.40 -10.02 -3.85
C THR A 124 14.18 -8.72 -4.65
N SER A 125 13.92 -7.61 -3.98
CA SER A 125 13.64 -6.30 -4.60
C SER A 125 14.68 -5.24 -4.20
N PRO A 126 15.97 -5.39 -4.59
CA PRO A 126 17.03 -4.46 -4.17
C PRO A 126 16.84 -3.04 -4.69
N ALA A 127 16.20 -2.87 -5.85
CA ALA A 127 15.90 -1.54 -6.39
C ALA A 127 14.85 -0.81 -5.53
N ALA A 128 13.80 -1.51 -5.09
CA ALA A 128 12.81 -0.96 -4.16
C ALA A 128 13.46 -0.59 -2.82
N ARG A 129 14.35 -1.46 -2.29
CA ARG A 129 15.09 -1.17 -1.06
C ARG A 129 15.89 0.12 -1.19
N ARG A 130 16.63 0.31 -2.26
CA ARG A 130 17.41 1.55 -2.51
C ARG A 130 16.51 2.78 -2.60
N PHE A 131 15.34 2.64 -3.22
CA PHE A 131 14.35 3.71 -3.29
C PHE A 131 13.90 4.16 -1.89
N TYR A 132 13.54 3.22 -1.02
CA TYR A 132 13.11 3.54 0.34
C TYR A 132 14.26 4.07 1.21
N ASP A 133 15.46 3.52 1.07
CA ASP A 133 16.66 4.03 1.77
C ASP A 133 16.91 5.51 1.43
N ARG A 134 16.78 5.88 0.15
CA ARG A 134 16.93 7.29 -0.28
C ARG A 134 15.88 8.22 0.30
N LEU A 135 14.72 7.72 0.64
CA LEU A 135 13.65 8.48 1.29
C LEU A 135 13.83 8.61 2.80
N GLY A 136 14.80 7.91 3.36
CA GLY A 136 15.06 7.92 4.80
C GLY A 136 14.36 6.81 5.58
N PHE A 137 13.76 5.84 4.91
CA PHE A 137 13.26 4.65 5.60
C PHE A 137 14.42 3.88 6.21
N GLN A 138 14.21 3.39 7.41
CA GLN A 138 15.22 2.63 8.15
C GLN A 138 14.72 1.21 8.40
N PRO A 139 15.59 0.19 8.29
CA PRO A 139 15.20 -1.16 8.64
C PRO A 139 14.89 -1.26 10.15
N ALA A 140 13.86 -2.03 10.49
CA ALA A 140 13.57 -2.34 11.87
C ALA A 140 14.57 -3.40 12.35
N HIS A 141 15.40 -3.03 13.34
CA HIS A 141 16.34 -3.95 13.97
C HIS A 141 15.75 -4.54 15.26
N GLY A 142 16.13 -5.76 15.57
CA GLY A 142 15.72 -6.42 16.82
C GLY A 142 14.30 -6.99 16.79
N SER A 143 13.69 -7.07 15.62
CA SER A 143 12.36 -7.67 15.44
C SER A 143 12.34 -8.61 14.24
N THR A 144 11.47 -9.61 14.32
CA THR A 144 11.21 -10.56 13.22
C THR A 144 9.75 -10.47 12.85
N GLU A 145 9.47 -10.28 11.56
CA GLU A 145 8.11 -10.37 11.05
C GLU A 145 7.67 -11.84 11.07
N MET A 146 6.48 -12.10 11.61
CA MET A 146 5.90 -13.43 11.69
C MET A 146 4.49 -13.40 11.12
N TYR A 147 4.11 -14.46 10.45
CA TYR A 147 2.74 -14.65 9.97
C TYR A 147 2.23 -16.03 10.34
N LEU A 148 0.92 -16.15 10.45
CA LEU A 148 0.21 -17.43 10.55
C LEU A 148 -0.70 -17.49 9.33
N ASP A 149 -0.57 -18.55 8.54
CA ASP A 149 -1.35 -18.71 7.32
C ASP A 149 -2.84 -19.03 7.61
N GLU A 150 -3.63 -19.11 6.56
CA GLU A 150 -5.07 -19.36 6.68
C GLU A 150 -5.38 -20.65 7.46
N ALA A 151 -4.65 -21.73 7.16
CA ALA A 151 -4.84 -23.02 7.85
C ALA A 151 -4.45 -22.92 9.34
N GLY A 152 -3.35 -22.23 9.64
CA GLY A 152 -2.91 -22.00 11.01
C GLY A 152 -3.89 -21.13 11.80
N CYS A 153 -4.46 -20.11 11.19
CA CYS A 153 -5.49 -19.27 11.81
C CYS A 153 -6.76 -20.05 12.08
N ALA A 154 -7.19 -20.91 11.16
CA ALA A 154 -8.34 -21.79 11.37
C ALA A 154 -8.11 -22.77 12.53
N ALA A 155 -6.91 -23.36 12.61
CA ALA A 155 -6.55 -24.25 13.72
C ALA A 155 -6.49 -23.53 15.06
N LEU A 156 -6.04 -22.28 15.09
CA LEU A 156 -6.01 -21.46 16.31
C LEU A 156 -7.42 -21.10 16.80
N GLY A 157 -8.36 -20.87 15.87
CA GLY A 157 -9.76 -20.58 16.16
C GLY A 157 -10.59 -21.81 16.49
N GLY A 158 -10.09 -23.01 16.19
CA GLY A 158 -10.75 -24.27 16.52
C GLY A 158 -10.65 -24.60 18.00
N ASP A 159 -11.47 -25.56 18.43
CA ASP A 159 -11.42 -26.04 19.80
C ASP A 159 -10.07 -26.67 20.10
N ALA A 160 -9.46 -26.22 21.15
CA ALA A 160 -8.28 -26.86 21.70
C ALA A 160 -8.67 -28.19 22.39
#